data_a1e19b79c77173133ef82dad25c73492
#
_entry.id   a1e19b79c77173133ef82dad25c73492
#
_cell.length_a   1.000
_cell.length_b   1.000
_cell.length_c   1.000
_cell.angle_alpha   90.00
_cell.angle_beta   90.00
_cell.angle_gamma   90.00
#
_symmetry.space_group_name_H-M   'P 1'
#
loop_
_entity.id
_entity.type
_entity.pdbx_description
1 polymer ?
#
loop_
_entity_poly.entity_id
_entity_poly.type
_entity_poly.pdbx_seq_one_letter_code
_entity_poly.pdbx_strand_id
1 'polypeptide(L)' 'MIEAAIAALPPVQGQVISLRDIEGWSSEEVCELLELSAANQRVLLHRARSKVRAALERFFE' A
#
# COMPACT_ATOMS: atom_id res chain seq x y z
N MET A 1 -7.97 9.55 -8.87
CA MET A 1 -7.99 8.16 -9.37
C MET A 1 -7.23 7.21 -8.45
N ILE A 2 -5.93 7.39 -8.30
CA ILE A 2 -5.15 6.54 -7.41
C ILE A 2 -5.52 6.73 -5.94
N GLU A 3 -5.85 7.94 -5.54
CA GLU A 3 -6.28 8.23 -4.17
C GLU A 3 -7.56 7.47 -3.80
N ALA A 4 -8.50 7.36 -4.73
CA ALA A 4 -9.74 6.62 -4.50
C ALA A 4 -9.46 5.11 -4.37
N ALA A 5 -8.55 4.58 -5.16
CA ALA A 5 -8.16 3.18 -5.09
C ALA A 5 -7.50 2.86 -3.73
N ILE A 6 -6.64 3.76 -3.26
CA ILE A 6 -5.98 3.61 -1.95
C ILE A 6 -6.99 3.74 -0.81
N ALA A 7 -7.92 4.68 -0.91
CA ALA A 7 -8.95 4.87 0.12
C ALA A 7 -9.86 3.66 0.28
N ALA A 8 -10.01 2.85 -0.76
CA ALA A 8 -10.82 1.64 -0.73
C ALA A 8 -10.11 0.46 -0.07
N LEU A 9 -8.80 0.57 0.20
CA LEU A 9 -8.03 -0.50 0.83
C LEU A 9 -8.32 -0.59 2.33
N PRO A 10 -8.10 -1.77 2.95
CA PRO A 10 -8.07 -1.84 4.41
C PRO A 10 -7.07 -0.81 4.96
N PRO A 11 -7.35 -0.21 6.13
CA PRO A 11 -6.55 0.91 6.63
C PRO A 11 -5.04 0.70 6.64
N VAL A 12 -4.57 -0.44 7.14
CA VAL A 12 -3.13 -0.69 7.25
C VAL A 12 -2.49 -0.85 5.86
N GLN A 13 -3.20 -1.51 4.93
CA GLN A 13 -2.71 -1.63 3.55
C GLN A 13 -2.59 -0.26 2.88
N GLY A 14 -3.57 0.61 3.09
CA GLY A 14 -3.52 1.97 2.57
C GLY A 14 -2.37 2.77 3.15
N GLN A 15 -2.10 2.64 4.44
CA GLN A 15 -0.98 3.30 5.10
C GLN A 15 0.36 2.83 4.54
N VAL A 16 0.53 1.51 4.39
CA VAL A 16 1.79 0.95 3.89
C VAL A 16 2.07 1.42 2.47
N ILE A 17 1.10 1.32 1.56
CA ILE A 17 1.33 1.73 0.17
C ILE A 17 1.55 3.23 0.05
N SER A 18 0.85 4.04 0.82
CA SER A 18 1.04 5.49 0.80
C SER A 18 2.44 5.88 1.27
N LEU A 19 2.91 5.30 2.35
CA LEU A 19 4.24 5.60 2.88
C LEU A 19 5.35 5.09 1.94
N ARG A 20 5.22 3.86 1.44
CA ARG A 20 6.26 3.24 0.62
C ARG A 20 6.30 3.77 -0.82
N ASP A 21 5.16 3.86 -1.47
CA ASP A 21 5.10 4.15 -2.91
C ASP A 21 4.84 5.62 -3.24
N ILE A 22 4.20 6.36 -2.34
CA ILE A 22 3.92 7.77 -2.58
C ILE A 22 4.92 8.68 -1.87
N GLU A 23 5.15 8.45 -0.58
CA GLU A 23 6.04 9.30 0.21
C GLU A 23 7.51 8.87 0.19
N GLY A 24 7.78 7.65 -0.27
CA GLY A 24 9.16 7.18 -0.43
C GLY A 24 9.85 6.73 0.85
N TRP A 25 9.10 6.35 1.87
CA TRP A 25 9.67 5.84 3.12
C TRP A 25 10.34 4.48 2.88
N SER A 26 11.40 4.20 3.63
CA SER A 26 12.04 2.89 3.57
C SER A 26 11.19 1.84 4.27
N SER A 27 11.46 0.57 3.94
CA SER A 27 10.80 -0.55 4.60
C SER A 27 10.99 -0.51 6.12
N GLU A 28 12.22 -0.21 6.56
CA GLU A 28 12.54 -0.14 8.00
C GLU A 28 11.75 0.95 8.69
N GLU A 29 11.66 2.12 8.08
CA GLU A 29 10.90 3.24 8.63
C GLU A 29 9.42 2.92 8.77
N VAL A 30 8.82 2.29 7.77
CA VAL A 30 7.41 1.91 7.81
C VAL A 30 7.16 0.83 8.87
N CYS A 31 8.04 -0.16 8.96
CA CYS A 31 7.93 -1.20 9.99
C CYS A 31 7.97 -0.59 11.39
N GLU A 32 8.86 0.35 11.60
CA GLU A 32 9.00 1.02 12.89
C GLU A 32 7.77 1.86 13.23
N LEU A 33 7.32 2.67 12.28
CA LEU A 33 6.16 3.54 12.47
C LEU A 33 4.88 2.77 12.76
N LEU A 34 4.63 1.72 11.99
CA LEU A 34 3.39 0.95 12.07
C LEU A 34 3.49 -0.30 12.96
N GLU A 35 4.64 -0.51 13.56
CA GLU A 35 4.91 -1.67 14.41
C GLU A 35 4.65 -3.00 13.69
N LEU A 36 5.19 -3.11 12.49
CA LEU A 36 5.06 -4.28 11.64
C LEU A 36 6.39 -5.00 11.50
N SER A 37 6.34 -6.32 11.34
CA SER A 37 7.52 -7.08 10.93
C SER A 37 7.81 -6.82 9.46
N ALA A 38 9.06 -7.03 9.04
CA ALA A 38 9.44 -6.89 7.63
C ALA A 38 8.62 -7.82 6.73
N ALA A 39 8.40 -9.06 7.18
CA ALA A 39 7.61 -10.03 6.43
C ALA A 39 6.16 -9.59 6.28
N ASN A 40 5.55 -9.13 7.37
CA ASN A 40 4.17 -8.68 7.36
C ASN A 40 3.99 -7.42 6.49
N GLN A 41 4.91 -6.48 6.62
CA GLN A 41 4.88 -5.27 5.79
C GLN A 41 4.96 -5.62 4.29
N ARG A 42 5.83 -6.57 3.93
CA ARG A 42 5.96 -7.02 2.54
C ARG A 42 4.66 -7.61 2.01
N VAL A 43 3.99 -8.44 2.80
CA VAL A 43 2.70 -9.04 2.42
C VAL A 43 1.63 -7.96 2.23
N LEU A 44 1.54 -7.03 3.17
CA LEU A 44 0.57 -5.94 3.10
C LEU A 44 0.79 -5.05 1.88
N LEU A 45 2.04 -4.71 1.60
CA LEU A 45 2.39 -3.90 0.44
C LEU A 45 2.05 -4.60 -0.86
N HIS A 46 2.36 -5.91 -0.97
CA HIS A 46 2.02 -6.70 -2.15
C HIS A 46 0.51 -6.73 -2.39
N ARG A 47 -0.27 -6.97 -1.34
CA ARG A 47 -1.72 -6.99 -1.44
C ARG A 47 -2.28 -5.64 -1.83
N ALA A 48 -1.75 -4.57 -1.26
CA ALA A 48 -2.16 -3.21 -1.58
C ALA A 48 -1.89 -2.89 -3.05
N ARG A 49 -0.69 -3.20 -3.53
CA ARG A 49 -0.30 -2.96 -4.92
C ARG A 49 -1.18 -3.74 -5.89
N SER A 50 -1.49 -4.99 -5.56
CA SER A 50 -2.35 -5.83 -6.41
C SER A 50 -3.76 -5.24 -6.53
N LYS A 51 -4.32 -4.78 -5.43
CA LYS A 51 -5.66 -4.18 -5.43
C LYS A 51 -5.71 -2.85 -6.17
N VAL A 52 -4.70 -2.01 -5.99
CA VAL A 52 -4.60 -0.75 -6.71
C VAL A 52 -4.47 -0.99 -8.21
N ARG A 53 -3.61 -1.94 -8.59
CA ARG A 53 -3.44 -2.30 -10.01
C ARG A 53 -4.76 -2.76 -10.62
N ALA A 54 -5.49 -3.64 -9.93
CA ALA A 54 -6.78 -4.15 -10.42
C ALA A 54 -7.79 -3.02 -10.59
N ALA A 55 -7.83 -2.08 -9.65
CA ALA A 55 -8.73 -0.93 -9.73
C ALA A 55 -8.39 -0.03 -10.93
N LEU A 56 -7.10 0.20 -11.17
CA LEU A 56 -6.66 1.02 -12.31
C LEU A 56 -6.89 0.33 -13.64
N GLU A 57 -6.72 -0.98 -13.71
CA GLU A 57 -6.97 -1.75 -14.94
C GLU A 57 -8.43 -1.63 -15.40
N ARG A 58 -9.37 -1.60 -14.47
CA ARG A 58 -10.78 -1.41 -14.80
C ARG A 58 -11.04 -0.07 -15.45
N PHE A 59 -10.23 0.93 -15.15
CA PHE A 59 -10.39 2.27 -15.68
C PHE A 59 -9.99 2.37 -17.16
N PHE A 60 -9.08 1.50 -17.58
CA PHE A 60 -8.52 1.55 -18.92
C PHE A 60 -9.06 0.46 -19.86
N GLU A 61 -10.07 -0.26 -19.40
CA GLU A 61 -10.80 -1.17 -20.28
C GLU A 61 -11.77 -0.35 -21.19
#